data_a0fbe34fd1aafa6f4ac2e09cedde8783
#
_entry.id   a0fbe34fd1aafa6f4ac2e09cedde8783
#
_cell.length_a   1.000
_cell.length_b   1.000
_cell.length_c   1.000
_cell.angle_alpha   90.00
_cell.angle_beta   90.00
_cell.angle_gamma   90.00
#
_symmetry.space_group_name_H-M   'P 1'
#
loop_
_entity.id
_entity.type
_entity.pdbx_description
1 polymer ?
#
loop_
_entity_poly.entity_id
_entity_poly.type
_entity_poly.pdbx_seq_one_letter_code
_entity_poly.pdbx_strand_id
1 'polypeptide(L)'
;RNAQTPFIPNGAVAIDGDTIVEVGPECELKAKYPDAEYVDAQGNLIMPGLINCHTHIYSGLARGLAIKGCNPTNFLENLEQQWWKIDDNLTLDGTKASAYATILDSIRDGVTTIFDHHASFCEIPGSLFTIKDAAQELGMRSCLCYEVSDRRGQEKCDQAIAENAEFAQWAAKERRDNDNHMIAAMFGG
;
A
#
# COMPACT_ATOMS: atom_id res chain seq x y z
N ARG A 1 8.37 -13.61 -13.67
CA ARG A 1 9.33 -13.68 -14.78
C ARG A 1 10.74 -13.56 -14.23
N ASN A 2 11.62 -14.50 -14.51
CA ASN A 2 13.05 -14.45 -14.19
C ASN A 2 13.87 -14.86 -15.43
N ALA A 3 15.21 -14.77 -15.33
CA ALA A 3 16.09 -15.08 -16.45
C ALA A 3 16.02 -16.56 -16.90
N GLN A 4 15.68 -17.48 -15.96
CA GLN A 4 15.60 -18.91 -16.22
C GLN A 4 14.24 -19.32 -16.79
N THR A 5 13.15 -18.66 -16.35
CA THR A 5 11.77 -18.99 -16.76
C THR A 5 11.01 -17.71 -17.10
N PRO A 6 11.30 -17.09 -18.23
CA PRO A 6 10.74 -15.78 -18.57
C PRO A 6 9.26 -15.85 -18.96
N PHE A 7 8.80 -16.98 -19.51
CA PHE A 7 7.43 -17.21 -19.94
C PHE A 7 7.15 -18.71 -20.08
N ILE A 8 5.97 -19.14 -19.65
CA ILE A 8 5.49 -20.52 -19.82
C ILE A 8 4.26 -20.46 -20.72
N PRO A 9 4.35 -20.90 -21.99
CA PRO A 9 3.19 -20.98 -22.88
C PRO A 9 2.18 -22.01 -22.33
N ASN A 10 0.88 -21.70 -22.38
CA ASN A 10 -0.16 -22.51 -21.79
C ASN A 10 0.19 -22.92 -20.34
N GLY A 11 0.69 -21.94 -19.58
CA GLY A 11 1.07 -22.09 -18.19
C GLY A 11 -0.13 -22.04 -17.27
N ALA A 12 0.03 -22.64 -16.09
CA ALA A 12 -0.92 -22.55 -15.00
C ALA A 12 -0.20 -22.32 -13.67
N VAL A 13 -0.96 -21.91 -12.67
CA VAL A 13 -0.51 -21.70 -11.30
C VAL A 13 -1.41 -22.56 -10.39
N ALA A 14 -0.83 -23.43 -9.59
CA ALA A 14 -1.53 -24.16 -8.54
C ALA A 14 -1.41 -23.40 -7.22
N ILE A 15 -2.52 -23.22 -6.54
CA ILE A 15 -2.64 -22.43 -5.30
C ILE A 15 -3.30 -23.32 -4.23
N ASP A 16 -2.76 -23.29 -3.03
CA ASP A 16 -3.36 -23.89 -1.84
C ASP A 16 -3.52 -22.80 -0.76
N GLY A 17 -4.77 -22.48 -0.45
CA GLY A 17 -5.09 -21.35 0.41
C GLY A 17 -4.59 -20.02 -0.18
N ASP A 18 -3.60 -19.42 0.46
CA ASP A 18 -2.96 -18.17 0.06
C ASP A 18 -1.57 -18.35 -0.58
N THR A 19 -1.16 -19.59 -0.78
CA THR A 19 0.20 -19.95 -1.19
C THR A 19 0.24 -20.52 -2.60
N ILE A 20 1.13 -19.98 -3.45
CA ILE A 20 1.45 -20.58 -4.75
C ILE A 20 2.32 -21.81 -4.51
N VAL A 21 1.78 -22.98 -4.77
CA VAL A 21 2.49 -24.26 -4.55
C VAL A 21 3.27 -24.72 -5.76
N GLU A 22 2.80 -24.38 -6.98
CA GLU A 22 3.51 -24.74 -8.20
C GLU A 22 3.13 -23.84 -9.38
N VAL A 23 4.07 -23.65 -10.32
CA VAL A 23 3.87 -22.96 -11.58
C VAL A 23 4.47 -23.81 -12.70
N GLY A 24 3.70 -24.13 -13.73
CA GLY A 24 4.17 -25.01 -14.81
C GLY A 24 3.19 -25.10 -15.97
N PRO A 25 3.42 -26.02 -16.93
CA PRO A 25 2.48 -26.30 -18.00
C PRO A 25 1.11 -26.76 -17.46
N GLU A 26 0.04 -26.22 -18.01
CA GLU A 26 -1.33 -26.52 -17.56
C GLU A 26 -1.63 -28.03 -17.54
N CYS A 27 -1.23 -28.76 -18.59
CA CYS A 27 -1.50 -30.21 -18.70
C CYS A 27 -0.84 -31.02 -17.57
N GLU A 28 0.36 -30.59 -17.12
CA GLU A 28 1.08 -31.25 -16.03
C GLU A 28 0.42 -30.97 -14.68
N LEU A 29 0.06 -29.70 -14.44
CA LEU A 29 -0.59 -29.32 -13.19
C LEU A 29 -1.99 -29.90 -13.07
N LYS A 30 -2.79 -29.94 -14.13
CA LYS A 30 -4.10 -30.63 -14.14
C LYS A 30 -3.98 -32.14 -13.82
N ALA A 31 -2.94 -32.81 -14.34
CA ALA A 31 -2.70 -34.20 -14.04
C ALA A 31 -2.25 -34.43 -12.59
N LYS A 32 -1.48 -33.49 -12.03
CA LYS A 32 -0.96 -33.57 -10.66
C LYS A 32 -1.98 -33.20 -9.59
N TYR A 33 -2.89 -32.29 -9.91
CA TYR A 33 -3.92 -31.77 -8.98
C TYR A 33 -5.33 -31.97 -9.56
N PRO A 34 -5.78 -33.24 -9.74
CA PRO A 34 -7.04 -33.50 -10.44
C PRO A 34 -8.30 -33.05 -9.71
N ASP A 35 -8.21 -32.88 -8.38
CA ASP A 35 -9.32 -32.45 -7.53
C ASP A 35 -9.33 -30.92 -7.27
N ALA A 36 -8.37 -30.17 -7.83
CA ALA A 36 -8.34 -28.72 -7.69
C ALA A 36 -9.44 -28.05 -8.53
N GLU A 37 -10.04 -27.00 -7.98
CA GLU A 37 -10.92 -26.13 -8.74
C GLU A 37 -10.14 -25.48 -9.89
N TYR A 38 -10.68 -25.55 -11.10
CA TYR A 38 -10.04 -24.99 -12.28
C TYR A 38 -10.68 -23.66 -12.68
N VAL A 39 -9.88 -22.60 -12.70
CA VAL A 39 -10.25 -21.28 -13.19
C VAL A 39 -9.56 -21.03 -14.54
N ASP A 40 -10.34 -20.93 -15.60
CA ASP A 40 -9.82 -20.66 -16.95
C ASP A 40 -9.47 -19.17 -17.11
N ALA A 41 -8.19 -18.89 -17.35
CA ALA A 41 -7.71 -17.53 -17.64
C ALA A 41 -8.07 -17.04 -19.05
N GLN A 42 -8.75 -17.86 -19.87
CA GLN A 42 -9.25 -17.52 -21.21
C GLN A 42 -8.17 -16.96 -22.15
N GLY A 43 -6.97 -17.52 -22.07
CA GLY A 43 -5.83 -17.08 -22.88
C GLY A 43 -5.16 -15.76 -22.40
N ASN A 44 -5.60 -15.23 -21.27
CA ASN A 44 -4.97 -14.06 -20.66
C ASN A 44 -3.64 -14.41 -19.96
N LEU A 45 -2.84 -13.38 -19.70
CA LEU A 45 -1.58 -13.51 -19.00
C LEU A 45 -1.80 -13.62 -17.49
N ILE A 46 -1.23 -14.67 -16.88
CA ILE A 46 -1.10 -14.79 -15.44
C ILE A 46 0.28 -14.26 -15.03
N MET A 47 0.32 -13.30 -14.11
CA MET A 47 1.55 -12.68 -13.62
C MET A 47 1.42 -12.33 -12.14
N PRO A 48 2.55 -12.16 -11.41
CA PRO A 48 2.52 -11.60 -10.06
C PRO A 48 1.81 -10.25 -10.05
N GLY A 49 1.06 -9.97 -8.98
CA GLY A 49 0.43 -8.68 -8.78
C GLY A 49 1.44 -7.53 -8.79
N LEU A 50 0.99 -6.36 -9.19
CA LEU A 50 1.84 -5.17 -9.22
C LEU A 50 2.20 -4.72 -7.80
N ILE A 51 3.39 -4.17 -7.65
CA ILE A 51 3.88 -3.57 -6.40
C ILE A 51 4.04 -2.08 -6.63
N ASN A 52 3.26 -1.27 -5.89
CA ASN A 52 3.42 0.17 -5.88
C ASN A 52 4.43 0.56 -4.79
N CYS A 53 5.66 0.87 -5.21
CA CYS A 53 6.76 1.18 -4.30
C CYS A 53 6.83 2.65 -3.86
N HIS A 54 5.94 3.52 -4.37
CA HIS A 54 5.91 4.94 -4.04
C HIS A 54 4.47 5.44 -4.07
N THR A 55 3.89 5.62 -2.90
CA THR A 55 2.50 6.05 -2.73
C THR A 55 2.40 7.09 -1.62
N HIS A 56 1.44 7.98 -1.80
CA HIS A 56 1.00 8.95 -0.81
C HIS A 56 -0.52 8.78 -0.65
N ILE A 57 -0.93 7.77 0.09
CA ILE A 57 -2.35 7.38 0.29
C ILE A 57 -3.18 8.56 0.76
N TYR A 58 -2.63 9.40 1.63
CA TYR A 58 -3.33 10.57 2.19
C TYR A 58 -3.87 11.54 1.15
N SER A 59 -3.29 11.57 -0.04
CA SER A 59 -3.70 12.45 -1.12
C SER A 59 -4.78 11.86 -2.04
N GLY A 60 -5.30 10.68 -1.74
CA GLY A 60 -6.24 9.96 -2.61
C GLY A 60 -7.49 10.75 -2.99
N LEU A 61 -8.01 11.57 -2.06
CA LEU A 61 -9.16 12.45 -2.31
C LEU A 61 -8.79 13.83 -2.88
N ALA A 62 -7.49 14.14 -3.02
CA ALA A 62 -7.03 15.42 -3.57
C ALA A 62 -6.98 15.42 -5.11
N ARG A 63 -7.32 14.32 -5.76
CA ARG A 63 -7.35 14.22 -7.22
C ARG A 63 -8.34 15.22 -7.81
N GLY A 64 -7.83 16.14 -8.65
CA GLY A 64 -8.62 17.20 -9.23
C GLY A 64 -8.92 18.38 -8.30
N LEU A 65 -8.35 18.42 -7.10
CA LEU A 65 -8.49 19.54 -6.18
C LEU A 65 -7.84 20.81 -6.76
N ALA A 66 -8.65 21.85 -6.95
CA ALA A 66 -8.19 23.16 -7.36
C ALA A 66 -7.96 24.06 -6.13
N ILE A 67 -6.71 24.27 -5.76
CA ILE A 67 -6.35 25.19 -4.67
C ILE A 67 -6.20 26.60 -5.24
N LYS A 68 -7.02 27.52 -4.73
CA LYS A 68 -7.00 28.93 -5.19
C LYS A 68 -5.62 29.56 -4.97
N GLY A 69 -5.07 30.16 -6.05
CA GLY A 69 -3.75 30.81 -6.03
C GLY A 69 -2.56 29.84 -6.10
N CYS A 70 -2.81 28.55 -6.32
CA CYS A 70 -1.74 27.58 -6.55
C CYS A 70 -1.21 27.75 -7.99
N ASN A 71 0.06 28.14 -8.11
CA ASN A 71 0.77 28.26 -9.40
C ASN A 71 2.27 28.02 -9.17
N PRO A 72 2.68 26.80 -8.77
CA PRO A 72 4.06 26.48 -8.44
C PRO A 72 4.95 26.51 -9.69
N THR A 73 6.15 27.05 -9.56
CA THR A 73 7.18 27.11 -10.61
C THR A 73 8.33 26.13 -10.35
N ASN A 74 8.40 25.58 -9.14
CA ASN A 74 9.39 24.61 -8.71
C ASN A 74 8.80 23.62 -7.70
N PHE A 75 9.59 22.60 -7.32
CA PHE A 75 9.11 21.54 -6.45
C PHE A 75 8.76 22.04 -5.03
N LEU A 76 9.56 22.93 -4.45
CA LEU A 76 9.28 23.47 -3.12
C LEU A 76 7.97 24.24 -3.10
N GLU A 77 7.74 25.10 -4.08
CA GLU A 77 6.47 25.82 -4.21
C GLU A 77 5.28 24.88 -4.40
N ASN A 78 5.47 23.73 -5.09
CA ASN A 78 4.43 22.70 -5.19
C ASN A 78 4.10 22.08 -3.82
N LEU A 79 5.13 21.81 -3.00
CA LEU A 79 4.91 21.37 -1.63
C LEU A 79 4.15 22.41 -0.80
N GLU A 80 4.63 23.67 -0.78
CA GLU A 80 4.05 24.76 0.03
C GLU A 80 2.64 25.14 -0.41
N GLN A 81 2.38 25.20 -1.72
CA GLN A 81 1.13 25.70 -2.26
C GLN A 81 0.04 24.63 -2.36
N GLN A 82 0.42 23.33 -2.38
CA GLN A 82 -0.52 22.22 -2.58
C GLN A 82 -0.38 21.14 -1.50
N TRP A 83 0.73 20.41 -1.46
CA TRP A 83 0.85 19.20 -0.64
C TRP A 83 0.76 19.47 0.86
N TRP A 84 1.50 20.46 1.36
CA TRP A 84 1.46 20.81 2.77
C TRP A 84 0.10 21.38 3.22
N LYS A 85 -0.66 21.98 2.30
CA LYS A 85 -2.04 22.39 2.61
C LYS A 85 -3.00 21.23 2.73
N ILE A 86 -2.76 20.15 2.00
CA ILE A 86 -3.56 18.93 2.12
C ILE A 86 -3.26 18.28 3.48
N ASP A 87 -2.01 18.01 3.77
CA ASP A 87 -1.62 17.29 4.99
C ASP A 87 -1.84 18.08 6.29
N ASP A 88 -1.74 19.43 6.24
CA ASP A 88 -2.06 20.29 7.37
C ASP A 88 -3.55 20.34 7.72
N ASN A 89 -4.42 19.89 6.83
CA ASN A 89 -5.88 19.90 7.02
C ASN A 89 -6.49 18.48 7.05
N LEU A 90 -5.69 17.45 6.91
CA LEU A 90 -6.16 16.08 6.85
C LEU A 90 -6.41 15.52 8.26
N THR A 91 -7.69 15.23 8.55
CA THR A 91 -8.13 14.55 9.75
C THR A 91 -8.00 13.02 9.63
N LEU A 92 -8.15 12.28 10.74
CA LEU A 92 -8.19 10.81 10.69
C LEU A 92 -9.32 10.29 9.81
N ASP A 93 -10.49 10.94 9.81
CA ASP A 93 -11.59 10.57 8.91
C ASP A 93 -11.22 10.82 7.44
N GLY A 94 -10.54 11.92 7.14
CA GLY A 94 -10.01 12.20 5.81
C GLY A 94 -8.94 11.19 5.39
N THR A 95 -8.05 10.82 6.29
CA THR A 95 -7.05 9.77 6.10
C THR A 95 -7.71 8.43 5.79
N LYS A 96 -8.73 8.05 6.57
CA LYS A 96 -9.50 6.83 6.34
C LYS A 96 -10.17 6.82 4.97
N ALA A 97 -10.86 7.87 4.61
CA ALA A 97 -11.52 7.99 3.31
C ALA A 97 -10.53 7.94 2.14
N SER A 98 -9.37 8.62 2.26
CA SER A 98 -8.29 8.56 1.28
C SER A 98 -7.70 7.16 1.16
N ALA A 99 -7.56 6.43 2.26
CA ALA A 99 -7.07 5.05 2.26
C ALA A 99 -8.00 4.13 1.48
N TYR A 100 -9.30 4.17 1.75
CA TYR A 100 -10.27 3.37 0.97
C TYR A 100 -10.24 3.73 -0.51
N ALA A 101 -10.25 5.01 -0.87
CA ALA A 101 -10.23 5.44 -2.27
C ALA A 101 -8.98 4.94 -3.00
N THR A 102 -7.80 5.15 -2.42
CA THR A 102 -6.52 4.78 -3.05
C THR A 102 -6.33 3.27 -3.13
N ILE A 103 -6.68 2.54 -2.08
CA ILE A 103 -6.53 1.09 -2.04
C ILE A 103 -7.50 0.41 -3.01
N LEU A 104 -8.76 0.86 -3.09
CA LEU A 104 -9.73 0.33 -4.05
C LEU A 104 -9.29 0.56 -5.49
N ASP A 105 -8.81 1.76 -5.83
CA ASP A 105 -8.26 2.04 -7.16
C ASP A 105 -7.04 1.14 -7.45
N SER A 106 -6.14 0.99 -6.48
CA SER A 106 -4.97 0.11 -6.59
C SER A 106 -5.35 -1.35 -6.85
N ILE A 107 -6.37 -1.88 -6.15
CA ILE A 107 -6.88 -3.24 -6.37
C ILE A 107 -7.44 -3.38 -7.80
N ARG A 108 -8.18 -2.40 -8.28
CA ARG A 108 -8.75 -2.40 -9.64
C ARG A 108 -7.67 -2.41 -10.73
N ASP A 109 -6.52 -1.81 -10.44
CA ASP A 109 -5.36 -1.77 -11.34
C ASP A 109 -4.42 -2.99 -11.17
N GLY A 110 -4.78 -3.96 -10.32
CA GLY A 110 -3.99 -5.18 -10.11
C GLY A 110 -2.79 -5.00 -9.18
N VAL A 111 -2.76 -3.95 -8.38
CA VAL A 111 -1.76 -3.76 -7.33
C VAL A 111 -2.12 -4.66 -6.14
N THR A 112 -1.15 -5.42 -5.66
CA THR A 112 -1.29 -6.33 -4.51
C THR A 112 -0.44 -5.95 -3.31
N THR A 113 0.46 -4.98 -3.48
CA THR A 113 1.33 -4.48 -2.41
C THR A 113 1.59 -2.99 -2.59
N ILE A 114 1.46 -2.23 -1.51
CA ILE A 114 1.68 -0.78 -1.48
C ILE A 114 2.77 -0.46 -0.44
N PHE A 115 3.70 0.42 -0.83
CA PHE A 115 4.62 1.11 0.08
C PHE A 115 4.17 2.56 0.18
N ASP A 116 3.72 2.98 1.36
CA ASP A 116 3.15 4.30 1.57
C ASP A 116 3.98 5.17 2.51
N HIS A 117 4.15 6.42 2.12
CA HIS A 117 4.73 7.47 2.92
C HIS A 117 3.64 8.48 3.27
N HIS A 118 3.16 8.44 4.51
CA HIS A 118 2.01 9.21 4.99
C HIS A 118 2.42 10.54 5.62
N ALA A 119 1.57 11.56 5.43
CA ALA A 119 1.66 12.83 6.12
C ALA A 119 0.25 13.37 6.42
N SER A 120 0.00 13.78 7.68
CA SER A 120 -1.27 14.37 8.15
C SER A 120 -1.02 15.21 9.40
N PHE A 121 -0.39 16.38 9.23
CA PHE A 121 0.04 17.19 10.38
C PHE A 121 -1.12 17.77 11.21
N CYS A 122 -2.36 17.74 10.71
CA CYS A 122 -3.54 18.06 11.50
C CYS A 122 -3.73 17.03 12.62
N GLU A 123 -3.73 15.73 12.27
CA GLU A 123 -3.94 14.63 13.21
C GLU A 123 -2.92 13.51 12.94
N ILE A 124 -1.79 13.53 13.68
CA ILE A 124 -0.68 12.57 13.52
C ILE A 124 -0.97 11.24 14.24
N PRO A 125 -1.23 11.24 15.57
CA PRO A 125 -1.38 10.00 16.31
C PRO A 125 -2.57 9.15 15.79
N GLY A 126 -2.28 7.87 15.48
CA GLY A 126 -3.28 6.92 15.00
C GLY A 126 -3.50 6.92 13.49
N SER A 127 -2.80 7.78 12.74
CA SER A 127 -2.97 7.89 11.29
C SER A 127 -2.51 6.63 10.54
N LEU A 128 -1.35 6.05 10.90
CA LEU A 128 -0.88 4.80 10.32
C LEU A 128 -1.80 3.63 10.68
N PHE A 129 -2.35 3.60 11.89
CA PHE A 129 -3.32 2.59 12.30
C PHE A 129 -4.63 2.71 11.51
N THR A 130 -5.08 3.93 11.22
CA THR A 130 -6.24 4.18 10.37
C THR A 130 -6.06 3.64 8.95
N ILE A 131 -4.89 3.85 8.34
CA ILE A 131 -4.56 3.30 7.02
C ILE A 131 -4.45 1.78 7.09
N LYS A 132 -3.80 1.24 8.12
CA LYS A 132 -3.67 -0.19 8.36
C LYS A 132 -5.04 -0.87 8.46
N ASP A 133 -6.01 -0.28 9.17
CA ASP A 133 -7.35 -0.84 9.32
C ASP A 133 -8.05 -0.95 7.95
N ALA A 134 -7.98 0.09 7.12
CA ALA A 134 -8.51 0.08 5.77
C ALA A 134 -7.80 -0.97 4.87
N ALA A 135 -6.46 -1.07 4.97
CA ALA A 135 -5.69 -2.04 4.21
C ALA A 135 -6.03 -3.49 4.60
N GLN A 136 -6.20 -3.78 5.89
CA GLN A 136 -6.61 -5.11 6.37
C GLN A 136 -8.04 -5.46 5.93
N GLU A 137 -8.98 -4.52 6.03
CA GLU A 137 -10.36 -4.74 5.60
C GLU A 137 -10.48 -5.03 4.11
N LEU A 138 -9.66 -4.36 3.28
CA LEU A 138 -9.64 -4.54 1.83
C LEU A 138 -8.68 -5.64 1.36
N GLY A 139 -7.93 -6.28 2.26
CA GLY A 139 -6.97 -7.34 1.91
C GLY A 139 -5.73 -6.85 1.17
N MET A 140 -5.33 -5.58 1.34
CA MET A 140 -4.15 -5.00 0.68
C MET A 140 -2.88 -5.21 1.53
N ARG A 141 -1.86 -5.84 0.94
CA ARG A 141 -0.54 -5.88 1.58
C ARG A 141 0.10 -4.51 1.57
N SER A 142 0.50 -4.02 2.75
CA SER A 142 1.00 -2.65 2.90
C SER A 142 2.23 -2.56 3.78
N CYS A 143 3.17 -1.69 3.38
CA CYS A 143 4.30 -1.26 4.19
C CYS A 143 4.18 0.25 4.39
N LEU A 144 3.99 0.68 5.64
CA LEU A 144 3.59 2.05 5.96
C LEU A 144 4.66 2.76 6.78
N CYS A 145 4.82 4.06 6.54
CA CYS A 145 5.55 4.96 7.42
C CYS A 145 4.90 6.33 7.47
N TYR A 146 5.22 7.09 8.52
CA TYR A 146 4.85 8.49 8.66
C TYR A 146 6.05 9.39 8.34
N GLU A 147 5.83 10.53 7.67
CA GLU A 147 6.84 11.56 7.42
C GLU A 147 7.32 12.19 8.74
N VAL A 148 8.59 12.01 9.08
CA VAL A 148 9.22 12.73 10.19
C VAL A 148 9.79 14.04 9.66
N SER A 149 9.27 15.15 10.14
CA SER A 149 9.69 16.49 9.72
C SER A 149 9.47 17.50 10.84
N ASP A 150 10.37 18.44 10.99
CA ASP A 150 10.28 19.56 11.94
C ASP A 150 9.61 20.82 11.35
N ARG A 151 9.10 20.76 10.10
CA ARG A 151 8.47 21.89 9.39
C ARG A 151 7.26 22.49 10.09
N ARG A 152 6.66 21.76 11.04
CA ARG A 152 5.55 22.24 11.91
C ARG A 152 5.96 22.30 13.38
N GLY A 153 7.25 22.36 13.67
CA GLY A 153 7.84 22.49 14.99
C GLY A 153 8.12 21.14 15.66
N GLN A 154 8.89 21.21 16.75
CA GLN A 154 9.42 20.02 17.45
C GLN A 154 8.32 19.10 17.98
N GLU A 155 7.23 19.66 18.50
CA GLU A 155 6.12 18.85 19.01
C GLU A 155 5.53 17.91 17.94
N LYS A 156 5.32 18.43 16.73
CA LYS A 156 4.82 17.62 15.60
C LYS A 156 5.85 16.60 15.11
N CYS A 157 7.11 16.95 15.13
CA CYS A 157 8.20 16.03 14.84
C CYS A 157 8.23 14.87 15.86
N ASP A 158 8.12 15.16 17.15
CA ASP A 158 8.10 14.14 18.21
C ASP A 158 6.86 13.22 18.08
N GLN A 159 5.69 13.77 17.72
CA GLN A 159 4.50 12.97 17.43
C GLN A 159 4.71 12.04 16.24
N ALA A 160 5.35 12.51 15.17
CA ALA A 160 5.64 11.71 13.98
C ALA A 160 6.63 10.56 14.28
N ILE A 161 7.65 10.84 15.10
CA ILE A 161 8.58 9.80 15.58
C ILE A 161 7.84 8.76 16.42
N ALA A 162 6.96 9.18 17.33
CA ALA A 162 6.18 8.29 18.17
C ALA A 162 5.24 7.42 17.34
N GLU A 163 4.51 8.00 16.37
CA GLU A 163 3.61 7.25 15.47
C GLU A 163 4.36 6.16 14.71
N ASN A 164 5.54 6.47 14.11
CA ASN A 164 6.37 5.45 13.46
C ASN A 164 6.82 4.37 14.43
N ALA A 165 7.26 4.75 15.64
CA ALA A 165 7.78 3.80 16.62
C ALA A 165 6.68 2.85 17.12
N GLU A 166 5.51 3.37 17.47
CA GLU A 166 4.37 2.57 17.92
C GLU A 166 3.88 1.62 16.82
N PHE A 167 3.76 2.14 15.61
CA PHE A 167 3.35 1.33 14.47
C PHE A 167 4.36 0.22 14.14
N ALA A 168 5.65 0.53 14.15
CA ALA A 168 6.71 -0.46 13.91
C ALA A 168 6.72 -1.56 14.98
N GLN A 169 6.54 -1.20 16.25
CA GLN A 169 6.44 -2.15 17.36
C GLN A 169 5.21 -3.05 17.20
N TRP A 170 4.07 -2.48 16.86
CA TRP A 170 2.84 -3.21 16.59
C TRP A 170 3.03 -4.20 15.43
N ALA A 171 3.55 -3.74 14.28
CA ALA A 171 3.75 -4.57 13.10
C ALA A 171 4.73 -5.75 13.37
N ALA A 172 5.82 -5.48 14.10
CA ALA A 172 6.77 -6.50 14.51
C ALA A 172 6.15 -7.53 15.46
N LYS A 173 5.27 -7.10 16.37
CA LYS A 173 4.52 -7.98 17.28
C LYS A 173 3.53 -8.85 16.49
N GLU A 174 2.72 -8.26 15.64
CA GLU A 174 1.75 -8.99 14.80
C GLU A 174 2.42 -10.05 13.93
N ARG A 175 3.57 -9.72 13.33
CA ARG A 175 4.33 -10.68 12.53
C ARG A 175 4.85 -11.85 13.37
N ARG A 176 5.33 -11.61 14.58
CA ARG A 176 5.88 -12.63 15.47
C ARG A 176 4.79 -13.51 16.09
N ASP A 177 3.72 -12.88 16.59
CA ASP A 177 2.73 -13.53 17.45
C ASP A 177 1.57 -14.13 16.64
N ASN A 178 1.22 -13.52 15.50
CA ASN A 178 0.06 -13.86 14.68
C ASN A 178 0.42 -14.25 13.23
N ASP A 179 1.72 -14.37 12.91
CA ASP A 179 2.22 -14.65 11.55
C ASP A 179 1.64 -13.70 10.47
N ASN A 180 1.35 -12.44 10.87
CA ASN A 180 0.77 -11.46 9.97
C ASN A 180 1.83 -10.88 9.03
N HIS A 181 1.79 -11.29 7.78
CA HIS A 181 2.67 -10.80 6.70
C HIS A 181 2.01 -9.73 5.82
N MET A 182 0.76 -9.35 6.12
CA MET A 182 0.02 -8.38 5.30
C MET A 182 0.43 -6.94 5.59
N ILE A 183 0.85 -6.65 6.82
CA ILE A 183 1.19 -5.29 7.23
C ILE A 183 2.64 -5.26 7.74
N ALA A 184 3.41 -4.35 7.18
CA ALA A 184 4.78 -4.05 7.57
C ALA A 184 4.95 -2.56 7.87
N ALA A 185 6.02 -2.22 8.55
CA ALA A 185 6.40 -0.85 8.85
C ALA A 185 7.79 -0.53 8.32
N MET A 186 8.00 0.71 7.95
CA MET A 186 9.31 1.32 7.70
C MET A 186 9.36 2.66 8.44
N PHE A 187 10.50 3.32 8.44
CA PHE A 187 10.67 4.66 9.01
C PHE A 187 10.77 5.66 7.87
N GLY A 188 9.96 6.72 7.90
CA GLY A 188 9.93 7.79 6.91
C GLY A 188 10.62 9.06 7.42
N GLY A 189 11.29 9.80 6.54
CA GLY A 189 11.92 11.07 6.84
C GLY A 189 12.27 11.84 5.58
#